data_ef8226ecf276184e26d6d7be1de757b7
#
_entry.id   ef8226ecf276184e26d6d7be1de757b7
#
_cell.length_a   1.000
_cell.length_b   1.000
_cell.length_c   1.000
_cell.angle_alpha   90.00
_cell.angle_beta   90.00
_cell.angle_gamma   90.00
#
_symmetry.space_group_name_H-M   'P 1'
#
loop_
_entity.id
_entity.type
_entity.pdbx_description
1 polymer ?
#
loop_
_entity_poly.entity_id
_entity_poly.type
_entity_poly.pdbx_seq_one_letter_code
_entity_poly.pdbx_strand_id
1 'polypeptide(L)'
;MFNMNKVLELTLNHGRCLLTDKQMASDFGSLSTYKTFADLEIALEQTMNYFVEKMIPCCEAVEKGHIAILPTAFLSSVIDDCMEKGIDVTKGGAKYNLSGIQFIQVANLADSLAVIKQLVFDEQKVSAKVLEEALKNNFANQEILRQKLLNHVPKYGNDIAWVDELGVKWARKFRAKLREFTNYRGGAYHMGMYTVSAHVPMGENLGASADGRLSQTPLADGGMSAVYGRDLNGPTAVLKSVSRLDNNLTTNGGLLNMKFLPEFFQTQTGIDK
;
A
#
# COMPACT_ATOMS: atom_id res chain seq x y z
N MET A 1 7.34 7.48 1.32
CA MET A 1 6.48 6.38 0.84
C MET A 1 6.33 5.35 1.96
N PHE A 2 5.13 4.80 2.14
CA PHE A 2 4.79 3.88 3.23
C PHE A 2 4.33 2.54 2.65
N ASN A 3 5.13 1.48 2.86
CA ASN A 3 4.86 0.15 2.30
C ASN A 3 4.00 -0.68 3.26
N MET A 4 2.68 -0.67 3.05
CA MET A 4 1.74 -1.46 3.87
C MET A 4 1.94 -2.97 3.75
N ASN A 5 2.47 -3.45 2.64
CA ASN A 5 2.77 -4.88 2.49
C ASN A 5 3.94 -5.30 3.39
N LYS A 6 4.92 -4.40 3.63
CA LYS A 6 5.97 -4.65 4.63
C LYS A 6 5.43 -4.62 6.05
N VAL A 7 4.49 -3.72 6.32
CA VAL A 7 3.79 -3.70 7.61
C VAL A 7 3.05 -5.01 7.84
N LEU A 8 2.32 -5.53 6.83
CA LEU A 8 1.65 -6.83 6.91
C LEU A 8 2.66 -7.97 7.12
N GLU A 9 3.76 -8.03 6.35
CA GLU A 9 4.82 -9.02 6.54
C GLU A 9 5.29 -9.07 7.99
N LEU A 10 5.59 -7.92 8.57
CA LEU A 10 6.06 -7.82 9.95
C LEU A 10 4.98 -8.26 10.96
N THR A 11 3.73 -7.88 10.72
CA THR A 11 2.60 -8.30 11.56
C THR A 11 2.42 -9.83 11.56
N LEU A 12 2.62 -10.47 10.40
CA LEU A 12 2.49 -11.92 10.27
C LEU A 12 3.69 -12.68 10.87
N ASN A 13 4.78 -12.01 11.24
CA ASN A 13 6.05 -12.63 11.64
C ASN A 13 6.68 -11.96 12.88
N HIS A 14 5.92 -11.75 13.96
CA HIS A 14 6.42 -11.23 15.23
C HIS A 14 7.20 -9.90 15.14
N GLY A 15 6.89 -9.05 14.16
CA GLY A 15 7.63 -7.81 13.90
C GLY A 15 9.00 -8.00 13.25
N ARG A 16 9.34 -9.22 12.78
CA ARG A 16 10.62 -9.58 12.18
C ARG A 16 10.54 -9.58 10.65
N CYS A 17 11.57 -9.03 10.02
CA CYS A 17 11.71 -9.02 8.58
C CYS A 17 12.02 -10.41 8.03
N LEU A 18 11.26 -10.90 7.05
CA LEU A 18 11.50 -12.22 6.42
C LEU A 18 12.83 -12.31 5.67
N LEU A 19 13.36 -11.20 5.16
CA LEU A 19 14.62 -11.21 4.38
C LEU A 19 15.86 -11.15 5.26
N THR A 20 15.81 -10.45 6.38
CA THR A 20 17.02 -10.16 7.20
C THR A 20 16.96 -10.75 8.59
N ASP A 21 15.82 -11.30 8.98
CA ASP A 21 15.49 -11.78 10.32
C ASP A 21 15.67 -10.73 11.45
N LYS A 22 15.80 -9.46 11.08
CA LYS A 22 15.91 -8.37 12.06
C LYS A 22 14.57 -8.02 12.65
N GLN A 23 14.53 -7.75 13.95
CA GLN A 23 13.36 -7.15 14.62
C GLN A 23 13.22 -5.70 14.16
N MET A 24 12.11 -5.36 13.50
CA MET A 24 11.86 -4.03 12.94
C MET A 24 10.68 -3.33 13.61
N ALA A 25 9.74 -4.08 14.19
CA ALA A 25 8.59 -3.56 14.92
C ALA A 25 8.46 -4.27 16.25
N SER A 26 7.60 -3.75 17.15
CA SER A 26 7.18 -4.47 18.35
C SER A 26 6.52 -5.80 17.96
N ASP A 27 6.66 -6.80 18.80
CA ASP A 27 6.00 -8.09 18.61
C ASP A 27 4.52 -7.97 19.04
N PHE A 28 3.64 -7.95 18.06
CA PHE A 28 2.19 -8.00 18.26
C PHE A 28 1.61 -9.39 17.95
N GLY A 29 2.47 -10.40 17.81
CA GLY A 29 2.11 -11.78 17.46
C GLY A 29 2.52 -12.17 16.04
N SER A 30 2.01 -13.30 15.60
CA SER A 30 2.18 -13.82 14.24
C SER A 30 0.88 -14.42 13.74
N LEU A 31 0.80 -14.79 12.46
CA LEU A 31 -0.43 -15.32 11.88
C LEU A 31 -0.98 -16.51 12.68
N SER A 32 -0.11 -17.40 13.17
CA SER A 32 -0.52 -18.59 13.93
C SER A 32 -0.95 -18.30 15.37
N THR A 33 -0.72 -17.10 15.89
CA THR A 33 -1.15 -16.70 17.24
C THR A 33 -2.52 -16.03 17.26
N TYR A 34 -2.99 -15.52 16.11
CA TYR A 34 -4.31 -14.89 16.00
C TYR A 34 -5.41 -15.93 15.92
N LYS A 35 -6.45 -15.78 16.75
CA LYS A 35 -7.59 -16.69 16.78
C LYS A 35 -8.64 -16.35 15.72
N THR A 36 -8.75 -15.07 15.37
CA THR A 36 -9.72 -14.54 14.42
C THR A 36 -9.06 -13.59 13.43
N PHE A 37 -9.70 -13.35 12.30
CA PHE A 37 -9.25 -12.32 11.37
C PHE A 37 -9.25 -10.92 12.00
N ALA A 38 -10.17 -10.66 12.94
CA ALA A 38 -10.20 -9.40 13.68
C ALA A 38 -8.96 -9.20 14.56
N ASP A 39 -8.42 -10.26 15.18
CA ASP A 39 -7.17 -10.16 15.95
C ASP A 39 -6.00 -9.76 15.06
N LEU A 40 -5.90 -10.35 13.87
CA LEU A 40 -4.91 -9.94 12.87
C LEU A 40 -5.07 -8.46 12.49
N GLU A 41 -6.31 -8.00 12.26
CA GLU A 41 -6.55 -6.60 11.89
C GLU A 41 -6.15 -5.63 13.01
N ILE A 42 -6.38 -6.00 14.27
CA ILE A 42 -5.92 -5.19 15.42
C ILE A 42 -4.39 -5.12 15.44
N ALA A 43 -3.69 -6.24 15.29
CA ALA A 43 -2.24 -6.28 15.26
C ALA A 43 -1.66 -5.51 14.05
N LEU A 44 -2.30 -5.60 12.89
CA LEU A 44 -1.91 -4.87 11.69
C LEU A 44 -2.06 -3.34 11.89
N GLU A 45 -3.13 -2.91 12.56
CA GLU A 45 -3.34 -1.50 12.90
C GLU A 45 -2.28 -0.99 13.89
N GLN A 46 -1.95 -1.77 14.91
CA GLN A 46 -0.89 -1.45 15.88
C GLN A 46 0.47 -1.34 15.19
N THR A 47 0.80 -2.27 14.29
CA THR A 47 2.05 -2.23 13.53
C THR A 47 2.09 -1.03 12.58
N MET A 48 0.99 -0.72 11.89
CA MET A 48 0.86 0.46 11.02
C MET A 48 1.08 1.75 11.83
N ASN A 49 0.39 1.89 12.95
CA ASN A 49 0.48 3.07 13.81
C ASN A 49 1.90 3.26 14.34
N TYR A 50 2.56 2.19 14.78
CA TYR A 50 3.96 2.22 15.21
C TYR A 50 4.87 2.83 14.13
N PHE A 51 4.75 2.39 12.86
CA PHE A 51 5.59 2.92 11.79
C PHE A 51 5.20 4.34 11.37
N VAL A 52 3.92 4.71 11.39
CA VAL A 52 3.51 6.10 11.14
C VAL A 52 4.13 7.01 12.18
N GLU A 53 4.05 6.68 13.47
CA GLU A 53 4.64 7.47 14.56
C GLU A 53 6.17 7.60 14.46
N LYS A 54 6.85 6.57 13.96
CA LYS A 54 8.30 6.65 13.69
C LYS A 54 8.65 7.44 12.43
N MET A 55 7.77 7.47 11.45
CA MET A 55 7.97 8.20 10.19
C MET A 55 7.87 9.72 10.38
N ILE A 56 6.95 10.20 11.21
CA ILE A 56 6.71 11.64 11.38
C ILE A 56 7.98 12.39 11.79
N PRO A 57 8.75 11.99 12.82
CA PRO A 57 10.01 12.67 13.17
C PRO A 57 11.04 12.67 12.03
N CYS A 58 11.06 11.62 11.20
CA CYS A 58 11.93 11.57 10.02
C CYS A 58 11.50 12.61 8.98
N CYS A 59 10.19 12.77 8.73
CA CYS A 59 9.67 13.80 7.84
C CYS A 59 10.02 15.20 8.36
N GLU A 60 9.86 15.46 9.66
CA GLU A 60 10.24 16.74 10.26
C GLU A 60 11.74 17.04 10.12
N ALA A 61 12.60 16.04 10.31
CA ALA A 61 14.05 16.21 10.12
C ALA A 61 14.39 16.62 8.68
N VAL A 62 13.72 16.02 7.69
CA VAL A 62 13.88 16.38 6.27
C VAL A 62 13.38 17.81 6.01
N GLU A 63 12.22 18.19 6.55
CA GLU A 63 11.67 19.55 6.39
C GLU A 63 12.60 20.61 7.01
N LYS A 64 13.13 20.35 8.22
CA LYS A 64 14.14 21.21 8.87
C LYS A 64 15.39 21.34 8.00
N GLY A 65 15.85 20.26 7.39
CA GLY A 65 16.98 20.28 6.47
C GLY A 65 16.71 21.14 5.24
N HIS A 66 15.55 21.03 4.60
CA HIS A 66 15.16 21.87 3.46
C HIS A 66 15.12 23.35 3.84
N ILE A 67 14.54 23.71 4.97
CA ILE A 67 14.48 25.09 5.45
C ILE A 67 15.88 25.69 5.64
N ALA A 68 16.81 24.88 6.19
CA ALA A 68 18.15 25.36 6.53
C ALA A 68 19.10 25.47 5.33
N ILE A 69 18.99 24.52 4.36
CA ILE A 69 20.03 24.33 3.35
C ILE A 69 19.52 24.62 1.95
N LEU A 70 18.21 24.50 1.69
CA LEU A 70 17.66 24.52 0.34
C LEU A 70 16.45 25.48 0.20
N PRO A 71 16.61 26.80 0.43
CA PRO A 71 15.55 27.75 0.11
C PRO A 71 15.31 27.77 -1.40
N THR A 72 14.05 27.87 -1.81
CA THR A 72 13.63 27.77 -3.22
C THR A 72 12.96 29.06 -3.68
N ALA A 73 13.73 30.16 -3.74
CA ALA A 73 13.22 31.49 -4.03
C ALA A 73 12.46 31.57 -5.36
N PHE A 74 12.98 30.95 -6.43
CA PHE A 74 12.29 30.94 -7.72
C PHE A 74 10.96 30.21 -7.67
N LEU A 75 10.91 29.02 -7.06
CA LEU A 75 9.65 28.31 -6.87
C LEU A 75 8.67 29.13 -6.02
N SER A 76 9.16 29.73 -4.94
CA SER A 76 8.35 30.59 -4.06
C SER A 76 7.74 31.78 -4.79
N SER A 77 8.41 32.33 -5.82
CA SER A 77 7.89 33.46 -6.59
C SER A 77 6.68 33.13 -7.46
N VAL A 78 6.42 31.84 -7.76
CA VAL A 78 5.29 31.37 -8.59
C VAL A 78 4.26 30.57 -7.82
N ILE A 79 4.43 30.43 -6.51
CA ILE A 79 3.47 29.74 -5.62
C ILE A 79 2.65 30.78 -4.85
N ASP A 80 1.33 30.61 -4.89
CA ASP A 80 0.38 31.50 -4.22
C ASP A 80 0.71 31.71 -2.73
N ASP A 81 0.59 32.96 -2.28
CA ASP A 81 0.83 33.46 -0.93
C ASP A 81 2.31 33.61 -0.53
N CYS A 82 3.26 32.93 -1.19
CA CYS A 82 4.68 33.01 -0.81
C CYS A 82 5.23 34.43 -0.93
N MET A 83 4.96 35.11 -2.05
CA MET A 83 5.39 36.50 -2.28
C MET A 83 4.68 37.48 -1.33
N GLU A 84 3.38 37.33 -1.18
CA GLU A 84 2.56 38.19 -0.32
C GLU A 84 2.99 38.13 1.14
N LYS A 85 3.32 36.91 1.61
CA LYS A 85 3.79 36.68 3.01
C LYS A 85 5.29 36.97 3.19
N GLY A 86 6.05 37.05 2.10
CA GLY A 86 7.52 37.11 2.16
C GLY A 86 8.13 35.84 2.78
N ILE A 87 7.48 34.68 2.63
CA ILE A 87 7.89 33.41 3.22
C ILE A 87 8.14 32.38 2.13
N ASP A 88 9.31 31.75 2.16
CA ASP A 88 9.67 30.67 1.23
C ASP A 88 8.73 29.46 1.37
N VAL A 89 8.47 28.77 0.25
CA VAL A 89 7.60 27.59 0.22
C VAL A 89 8.10 26.51 1.17
N THR A 90 9.42 26.35 1.34
CA THR A 90 10.01 25.39 2.29
C THR A 90 9.73 25.73 3.76
N LYS A 91 9.39 27.00 4.03
CA LYS A 91 9.00 27.51 5.38
C LYS A 91 7.48 27.59 5.57
N GLY A 92 6.69 27.08 4.61
CA GLY A 92 5.25 27.09 4.71
C GLY A 92 4.58 28.36 4.18
N GLY A 93 5.24 29.13 3.30
CA GLY A 93 4.67 30.31 2.67
C GLY A 93 3.47 30.04 1.78
N ALA A 94 3.40 28.85 1.17
CA ALA A 94 2.34 28.48 0.26
C ALA A 94 0.95 28.50 0.90
N LYS A 95 -0.08 28.85 0.13
CA LYS A 95 -1.49 28.80 0.53
C LYS A 95 -1.89 27.40 1.00
N TYR A 96 -1.45 26.37 0.29
CA TYR A 96 -1.65 24.96 0.65
C TYR A 96 -0.34 24.36 1.14
N ASN A 97 -0.15 24.37 2.45
CA ASN A 97 1.04 23.83 3.10
C ASN A 97 0.80 22.36 3.47
N LEU A 98 1.25 21.44 2.61
CA LEU A 98 1.00 20.01 2.74
C LEU A 98 2.32 19.24 2.79
N SER A 99 2.31 18.06 3.47
CA SER A 99 3.33 17.02 3.32
C SER A 99 2.67 15.73 2.84
N GLY A 100 3.11 15.20 1.69
CA GLY A 100 2.51 14.04 1.06
C GLY A 100 3.14 12.72 1.48
N ILE A 101 2.32 11.77 1.94
CA ILE A 101 2.74 10.39 2.25
C ILE A 101 2.02 9.42 1.33
N GLN A 102 2.78 8.58 0.62
CA GLN A 102 2.21 7.60 -0.31
C GLN A 102 1.90 6.30 0.42
N PHE A 103 0.64 5.86 0.35
CA PHE A 103 0.18 4.52 0.71
C PHE A 103 0.42 3.60 -0.47
N ILE A 104 1.34 2.64 -0.32
CA ILE A 104 1.86 1.86 -1.44
C ILE A 104 1.14 0.52 -1.61
N GLN A 105 0.71 0.25 -2.85
CA GLN A 105 0.17 -1.01 -3.37
C GLN A 105 -0.99 -1.58 -2.57
N VAL A 106 -2.11 -0.91 -2.63
CA VAL A 106 -3.38 -1.36 -2.03
C VAL A 106 -3.80 -2.74 -2.53
N ALA A 107 -3.54 -3.06 -3.81
CA ALA A 107 -3.92 -4.33 -4.41
C ALA A 107 -3.25 -5.53 -3.75
N ASN A 108 -1.91 -5.52 -3.60
CA ASN A 108 -1.20 -6.61 -2.92
C ASN A 108 -1.64 -6.78 -1.46
N LEU A 109 -1.95 -5.67 -0.78
CA LEU A 109 -2.47 -5.71 0.59
C LEU A 109 -3.86 -6.36 0.64
N ALA A 110 -4.78 -5.89 -0.22
CA ALA A 110 -6.15 -6.41 -0.29
C ALA A 110 -6.16 -7.90 -0.65
N ASP A 111 -5.36 -8.29 -1.65
CA ASP A 111 -5.23 -9.67 -2.10
C ASP A 111 -4.66 -10.58 -1.00
N SER A 112 -3.62 -10.12 -0.29
CA SER A 112 -3.04 -10.87 0.83
C SER A 112 -4.03 -11.06 1.98
N LEU A 113 -4.74 -9.99 2.35
CA LEU A 113 -5.75 -10.05 3.40
C LEU A 113 -6.95 -10.89 2.98
N ALA A 114 -7.37 -10.85 1.72
CA ALA A 114 -8.45 -11.69 1.19
C ALA A 114 -8.09 -13.17 1.29
N VAL A 115 -6.87 -13.54 0.89
CA VAL A 115 -6.35 -14.91 1.01
C VAL A 115 -6.33 -15.38 2.46
N ILE A 116 -5.76 -14.58 3.36
CA ILE A 116 -5.69 -14.93 4.78
C ILE A 116 -7.10 -15.07 5.37
N LYS A 117 -7.97 -14.08 5.11
CA LYS A 117 -9.36 -14.12 5.59
C LYS A 117 -10.07 -15.39 5.13
N GLN A 118 -10.11 -15.63 3.81
CA GLN A 118 -10.90 -16.72 3.26
C GLN A 118 -10.29 -18.10 3.56
N LEU A 119 -9.00 -18.32 3.28
CA LEU A 119 -8.42 -19.66 3.34
C LEU A 119 -7.96 -20.05 4.74
N VAL A 120 -7.54 -19.09 5.58
CA VAL A 120 -7.03 -19.41 6.92
C VAL A 120 -8.14 -19.33 7.96
N PHE A 121 -8.91 -18.23 7.98
CA PHE A 121 -9.92 -18.03 9.04
C PHE A 121 -11.30 -18.55 8.69
N ASP A 122 -11.85 -18.24 7.52
CA ASP A 122 -13.23 -18.56 7.17
C ASP A 122 -13.39 -20.05 6.77
N GLU A 123 -12.60 -20.51 5.78
CA GLU A 123 -12.69 -21.87 5.24
C GLU A 123 -11.77 -22.88 5.94
N GLN A 124 -10.76 -22.41 6.66
CA GLN A 124 -9.75 -23.23 7.35
C GLN A 124 -9.07 -24.28 6.43
N LYS A 125 -8.96 -23.97 5.13
CA LYS A 125 -8.33 -24.84 4.11
C LYS A 125 -6.81 -24.78 4.11
N VAL A 126 -6.23 -23.78 4.75
CA VAL A 126 -4.80 -23.58 4.92
C VAL A 126 -4.55 -23.19 6.38
N SER A 127 -3.76 -23.98 7.09
CA SER A 127 -3.44 -23.59 8.46
C SER A 127 -2.50 -22.41 8.50
N ALA A 128 -2.63 -21.56 9.52
CA ALA A 128 -1.77 -20.39 9.72
C ALA A 128 -0.28 -20.76 9.72
N LYS A 129 0.08 -21.86 10.40
CA LYS A 129 1.48 -22.35 10.44
C LYS A 129 2.02 -22.75 9.08
N VAL A 130 1.21 -23.43 8.24
CA VAL A 130 1.61 -23.82 6.89
C VAL A 130 1.84 -22.57 6.02
N LEU A 131 0.99 -21.56 6.15
CA LEU A 131 1.17 -20.31 5.41
C LEU A 131 2.41 -19.54 5.91
N GLU A 132 2.63 -19.42 7.21
CA GLU A 132 3.84 -18.80 7.78
C GLU A 132 5.12 -19.46 7.26
N GLU A 133 5.16 -20.79 7.25
CA GLU A 133 6.30 -21.55 6.76
C GLU A 133 6.51 -21.33 5.25
N ALA A 134 5.44 -21.34 4.48
CA ALA A 134 5.49 -21.08 3.04
C ALA A 134 6.06 -19.68 2.74
N LEU A 135 5.64 -18.67 3.48
CA LEU A 135 6.15 -17.29 3.34
C LEU A 135 7.64 -17.21 3.70
N LYS A 136 8.06 -17.83 4.81
CA LYS A 136 9.47 -17.86 5.24
C LYS A 136 10.38 -18.55 4.23
N ASN A 137 9.90 -19.63 3.62
CA ASN A 137 10.66 -20.43 2.65
C ASN A 137 10.42 -20.00 1.20
N ASN A 138 9.79 -18.83 0.97
CA ASN A 138 9.49 -18.33 -0.38
C ASN A 138 8.79 -19.37 -1.26
N PHE A 139 7.83 -20.11 -0.69
CA PHE A 139 7.08 -21.21 -1.32
C PHE A 139 7.95 -22.34 -1.87
N ALA A 140 9.20 -22.50 -1.43
CA ALA A 140 10.04 -23.61 -1.87
C ALA A 140 9.34 -24.96 -1.65
N ASN A 141 9.24 -25.76 -2.69
CA ASN A 141 8.52 -27.05 -2.73
C ASN A 141 7.01 -26.95 -2.38
N GLN A 142 6.41 -25.76 -2.45
CA GLN A 142 5.00 -25.53 -2.11
C GLN A 142 4.24 -24.82 -3.26
N GLU A 143 4.59 -25.11 -4.50
CA GLU A 143 3.99 -24.46 -5.68
C GLU A 143 2.46 -24.71 -5.76
N ILE A 144 1.98 -25.89 -5.36
CA ILE A 144 0.54 -26.20 -5.32
C ILE A 144 -0.18 -25.25 -4.35
N LEU A 145 0.40 -25.00 -3.18
CA LEU A 145 -0.15 -24.03 -2.24
C LEU A 145 -0.12 -22.63 -2.86
N ARG A 146 1.01 -22.21 -3.43
CA ARG A 146 1.14 -20.90 -4.06
C ARG A 146 0.09 -20.69 -5.16
N GLN A 147 -0.12 -21.66 -6.03
CA GLN A 147 -1.16 -21.60 -7.06
C GLN A 147 -2.57 -21.52 -6.48
N LYS A 148 -2.83 -22.17 -5.34
CA LYS A 148 -4.10 -22.04 -4.63
C LYS A 148 -4.29 -20.61 -4.11
N LEU A 149 -3.27 -19.99 -3.51
CA LEU A 149 -3.33 -18.59 -3.05
C LEU A 149 -3.57 -17.62 -4.21
N LEU A 150 -2.93 -17.86 -5.36
CA LEU A 150 -3.05 -17.04 -6.56
C LEU A 150 -4.43 -17.10 -7.20
N ASN A 151 -5.05 -18.29 -7.28
CA ASN A 151 -6.16 -18.54 -8.21
C ASN A 151 -7.48 -18.90 -7.51
N HIS A 152 -7.48 -19.35 -6.25
CA HIS A 152 -8.70 -19.82 -5.58
C HIS A 152 -9.48 -18.67 -4.90
N VAL A 153 -8.79 -17.61 -4.53
CA VAL A 153 -9.40 -16.46 -3.84
C VAL A 153 -9.54 -15.30 -4.81
N PRO A 154 -10.69 -14.61 -4.84
CA PRO A 154 -10.87 -13.41 -5.65
C PRO A 154 -9.80 -12.36 -5.35
N LYS A 155 -9.48 -11.55 -6.36
CA LYS A 155 -8.44 -10.51 -6.28
C LYS A 155 -9.03 -9.12 -6.51
N TYR A 156 -8.39 -8.11 -5.95
CA TYR A 156 -8.68 -6.70 -6.18
C TYR A 156 -8.61 -6.37 -7.67
N GLY A 157 -9.48 -5.48 -8.12
CA GLY A 157 -9.55 -5.08 -9.52
C GLY A 157 -10.54 -5.88 -10.37
N ASN A 158 -11.37 -6.73 -9.75
CA ASN A 158 -12.35 -7.60 -10.43
C ASN A 158 -13.81 -7.28 -10.07
N ASP A 159 -14.09 -6.10 -9.53
CA ASP A 159 -15.43 -5.66 -9.07
C ASP A 159 -16.04 -6.58 -8.00
N ILE A 160 -15.20 -7.08 -7.09
CA ILE A 160 -15.63 -7.96 -6.00
C ILE A 160 -15.59 -7.18 -4.69
N ALA A 161 -16.75 -6.69 -4.28
CA ALA A 161 -16.89 -5.69 -3.23
C ALA A 161 -16.15 -6.02 -1.92
N TRP A 162 -16.24 -7.26 -1.41
CA TRP A 162 -15.61 -7.61 -0.13
C TRP A 162 -14.09 -7.61 -0.18
N VAL A 163 -13.47 -7.88 -1.36
CA VAL A 163 -12.02 -7.79 -1.57
C VAL A 163 -11.60 -6.33 -1.66
N ASP A 164 -12.31 -5.56 -2.49
CA ASP A 164 -12.02 -4.14 -2.69
C ASP A 164 -12.15 -3.36 -1.38
N GLU A 165 -13.16 -3.68 -0.55
CA GLU A 165 -13.38 -3.07 0.77
C GLU A 165 -12.23 -3.31 1.78
N LEU A 166 -11.45 -4.40 1.64
CA LEU A 166 -10.25 -4.58 2.44
C LEU A 166 -9.22 -3.47 2.14
N GLY A 167 -9.02 -3.16 0.85
CA GLY A 167 -8.14 -2.06 0.45
C GLY A 167 -8.66 -0.69 0.90
N VAL A 168 -9.96 -0.44 0.71
CA VAL A 168 -10.64 0.79 1.15
C VAL A 168 -10.49 1.01 2.66
N LYS A 169 -10.75 -0.03 3.45
CA LYS A 169 -10.63 0.00 4.91
C LYS A 169 -9.24 0.45 5.36
N TRP A 170 -8.19 -0.15 4.80
CA TRP A 170 -6.82 0.15 5.22
C TRP A 170 -6.33 1.50 4.72
N ALA A 171 -6.74 1.94 3.53
CA ALA A 171 -6.49 3.29 3.06
C ALA A 171 -7.14 4.34 3.98
N ARG A 172 -8.39 4.12 4.40
CA ARG A 172 -9.09 5.00 5.37
C ARG A 172 -8.40 5.03 6.73
N LYS A 173 -8.00 3.88 7.29
CA LYS A 173 -7.28 3.81 8.57
C LYS A 173 -5.94 4.54 8.50
N PHE A 174 -5.16 4.32 7.46
CA PHE A 174 -3.87 5.01 7.27
C PHE A 174 -4.05 6.52 7.17
N ARG A 175 -5.01 6.99 6.38
CA ARG A 175 -5.32 8.42 6.28
C ARG A 175 -5.80 9.01 7.62
N ALA A 176 -6.65 8.28 8.35
CA ALA A 176 -7.11 8.73 9.66
C ALA A 176 -5.94 8.94 10.62
N LYS A 177 -4.99 7.99 10.65
CA LYS A 177 -3.78 8.10 11.47
C LYS A 177 -2.89 9.27 11.06
N LEU A 178 -2.72 9.52 9.76
CA LEU A 178 -1.93 10.67 9.29
C LEU A 178 -2.52 12.02 9.72
N ARG A 179 -3.85 12.11 9.83
CA ARG A 179 -4.54 13.35 10.24
C ARG A 179 -4.33 13.74 11.70
N GLU A 180 -3.81 12.85 12.53
CA GLU A 180 -3.46 13.15 13.91
C GLU A 180 -2.23 14.05 14.02
N PHE A 181 -1.47 14.22 12.94
CA PHE A 181 -0.19 14.93 12.91
C PHE A 181 -0.25 16.17 12.02
N THR A 182 0.52 17.16 12.42
CA THR A 182 0.86 18.33 11.60
C THR A 182 2.32 18.25 11.20
N ASN A 183 2.66 18.77 10.00
CA ASN A 183 4.05 18.83 9.56
C ASN A 183 4.81 19.96 10.30
N TYR A 184 6.14 19.96 10.20
CA TYR A 184 6.99 20.94 10.87
C TYR A 184 6.66 22.41 10.52
N ARG A 185 6.09 22.64 9.35
CA ARG A 185 5.69 23.94 8.81
C ARG A 185 4.25 24.34 9.22
N GLY A 186 3.60 23.58 10.11
CA GLY A 186 2.24 23.83 10.59
C GLY A 186 1.12 23.39 9.63
N GLY A 187 1.43 22.67 8.55
CA GLY A 187 0.45 22.15 7.60
C GLY A 187 0.06 20.69 7.88
N ALA A 188 -0.83 20.15 7.04
CA ALA A 188 -1.35 18.79 7.21
C ALA A 188 -0.53 17.74 6.44
N TYR A 189 -0.57 16.49 6.92
CA TYR A 189 -0.15 15.33 6.13
C TYR A 189 -1.29 14.85 5.23
N HIS A 190 -1.00 14.65 3.95
CA HIS A 190 -1.93 14.19 2.95
C HIS A 190 -1.54 12.82 2.39
N MET A 191 -2.51 11.92 2.28
CA MET A 191 -2.30 10.61 1.67
C MET A 191 -2.33 10.73 0.14
N GLY A 192 -1.42 10.01 -0.52
CA GLY A 192 -1.49 9.70 -1.93
C GLY A 192 -1.42 8.20 -2.17
N MET A 193 -1.75 7.77 -3.38
CA MET A 193 -1.70 6.38 -3.81
C MET A 193 -1.08 6.29 -5.20
N TYR A 194 0.22 6.60 -5.28
CA TYR A 194 1.02 6.44 -6.49
C TYR A 194 2.46 6.05 -6.14
N THR A 195 3.15 5.42 -7.06
CA THR A 195 4.47 4.80 -6.79
C THR A 195 5.57 5.23 -7.73
N VAL A 196 5.22 5.78 -8.89
CA VAL A 196 6.18 5.97 -9.99
C VAL A 196 6.88 4.62 -10.25
N SER A 197 8.19 4.50 -10.05
CA SER A 197 8.95 3.25 -10.16
C SER A 197 9.21 2.53 -8.82
N ALA A 198 8.75 3.09 -7.71
CA ALA A 198 9.09 2.58 -6.37
C ALA A 198 8.49 1.18 -6.05
N HIS A 199 7.52 0.70 -6.83
CA HIS A 199 6.99 -0.67 -6.70
C HIS A 199 8.07 -1.74 -6.88
N VAL A 200 9.12 -1.48 -7.68
CA VAL A 200 10.26 -2.38 -7.87
C VAL A 200 11.13 -2.45 -6.61
N PRO A 201 11.82 -1.37 -6.17
CA PRO A 201 12.70 -1.45 -4.99
C PRO A 201 11.93 -1.76 -3.69
N MET A 202 10.64 -1.43 -3.60
CA MET A 202 9.85 -1.85 -2.45
C MET A 202 9.50 -3.34 -2.47
N GLY A 203 9.32 -3.93 -3.66
CA GLY A 203 9.19 -5.37 -3.82
C GLY A 203 10.48 -6.11 -3.49
N GLU A 204 11.65 -5.59 -3.93
CA GLU A 204 12.98 -6.14 -3.61
C GLU A 204 13.24 -6.20 -2.09
N ASN A 205 12.66 -5.30 -1.32
CA ASN A 205 12.80 -5.25 0.13
C ASN A 205 11.67 -5.97 0.89
N LEU A 206 10.88 -6.80 0.20
CA LEU A 206 9.74 -7.54 0.77
C LEU A 206 9.92 -9.04 0.54
N GLY A 207 9.69 -9.84 1.60
CA GLY A 207 9.61 -11.30 1.52
C GLY A 207 8.44 -11.77 0.67
N ALA A 208 8.20 -13.08 0.61
CA ALA A 208 7.01 -13.63 -0.01
C ALA A 208 5.74 -13.13 0.68
N SER A 209 4.64 -12.98 -0.05
CA SER A 209 3.39 -12.46 0.49
C SER A 209 2.20 -13.39 0.25
N ALA A 210 1.18 -13.28 1.09
CA ALA A 210 0.06 -14.21 1.12
C ALA A 210 -0.81 -14.19 -0.14
N ASP A 211 -0.70 -13.16 -0.98
CA ASP A 211 -1.30 -13.10 -2.31
C ASP A 211 -0.66 -14.09 -3.33
N GLY A 212 0.41 -14.80 -2.92
CA GLY A 212 1.17 -15.74 -3.75
C GLY A 212 2.36 -15.12 -4.49
N ARG A 213 2.71 -13.85 -4.19
CA ARG A 213 3.89 -13.17 -4.73
C ARG A 213 5.16 -13.76 -4.13
N LEU A 214 6.16 -14.02 -4.96
CA LEU A 214 7.47 -14.48 -4.53
C LEU A 214 8.27 -13.35 -3.87
N SER A 215 9.17 -13.73 -2.98
CA SER A 215 10.11 -12.82 -2.33
C SER A 215 10.88 -11.99 -3.36
N GLN A 216 11.11 -10.73 -3.06
CA GLN A 216 11.92 -9.79 -3.85
C GLN A 216 11.40 -9.49 -5.26
N THR A 217 10.23 -9.98 -5.66
CA THR A 217 9.60 -9.59 -6.92
C THR A 217 8.87 -8.25 -6.79
N PRO A 218 8.69 -7.49 -7.87
CA PRO A 218 7.96 -6.22 -7.83
C PRO A 218 6.55 -6.36 -7.26
N LEU A 219 6.08 -5.30 -6.61
CA LEU A 219 4.68 -5.11 -6.23
C LEU A 219 3.85 -4.63 -7.43
N ALA A 220 2.53 -4.50 -7.28
CA ALA A 220 1.68 -3.89 -8.29
C ALA A 220 2.18 -2.48 -8.64
N ASP A 221 2.07 -2.06 -9.87
CA ASP A 221 2.45 -0.72 -10.32
C ASP A 221 1.37 0.34 -9.99
N GLY A 222 1.60 1.58 -10.32
CA GLY A 222 0.64 2.68 -10.18
C GLY A 222 0.42 3.11 -8.73
N GLY A 223 -0.28 2.35 -7.97
CA GLY A 223 -0.70 2.65 -6.59
C GLY A 223 -2.12 2.18 -6.32
N MET A 224 -3.03 2.42 -7.27
CA MET A 224 -4.42 1.94 -7.25
C MET A 224 -4.66 0.77 -8.21
N SER A 225 -3.68 0.41 -9.04
CA SER A 225 -3.80 -0.65 -10.05
C SER A 225 -3.87 -2.03 -9.42
N ALA A 226 -4.57 -2.96 -10.07
CA ALA A 226 -4.54 -4.37 -9.71
C ALA A 226 -3.14 -4.97 -9.82
N VAL A 227 -2.89 -6.07 -9.13
CA VAL A 227 -1.67 -6.86 -9.32
C VAL A 227 -1.63 -7.37 -10.75
N TYR A 228 -0.47 -7.25 -11.39
CA TYR A 228 -0.28 -7.62 -12.79
C TYR A 228 -0.82 -9.03 -13.10
N GLY A 229 -1.73 -9.09 -14.10
CA GLY A 229 -2.38 -10.32 -14.54
C GLY A 229 -3.40 -10.92 -13.57
N ARG A 230 -3.91 -10.13 -12.61
CA ARG A 230 -4.95 -10.54 -11.66
C ARG A 230 -6.31 -9.89 -11.92
N ASP A 231 -6.38 -8.92 -12.80
CA ASP A 231 -7.56 -8.19 -13.26
C ASP A 231 -8.26 -8.96 -14.41
N LEU A 232 -8.88 -10.08 -14.07
CA LEU A 232 -9.40 -11.04 -15.05
C LEU A 232 -10.79 -10.65 -15.60
N ASN A 233 -11.52 -9.75 -14.94
CA ASN A 233 -12.89 -9.37 -15.30
C ASN A 233 -12.95 -8.13 -16.22
N GLY A 234 -11.80 -7.74 -16.79
CA GLY A 234 -11.72 -6.67 -17.78
C GLY A 234 -11.63 -5.26 -17.17
N PRO A 235 -11.43 -4.24 -18.03
CA PRO A 235 -11.09 -2.88 -17.59
C PRO A 235 -12.21 -2.20 -16.81
N THR A 236 -13.47 -2.46 -17.14
CA THR A 236 -14.62 -1.90 -16.42
C THR A 236 -14.69 -2.37 -14.97
N ALA A 237 -14.34 -3.64 -14.72
CA ALA A 237 -14.24 -4.18 -13.36
C ALA A 237 -13.12 -3.51 -12.57
N VAL A 238 -11.97 -3.25 -13.21
CA VAL A 238 -10.87 -2.50 -12.59
C VAL A 238 -11.32 -1.09 -12.19
N LEU A 239 -11.98 -0.37 -13.10
CA LEU A 239 -12.51 0.97 -12.83
C LEU A 239 -13.50 0.98 -11.67
N LYS A 240 -14.40 -0.02 -11.59
CA LYS A 240 -15.34 -0.16 -10.48
C LYS A 240 -14.65 -0.45 -9.15
N SER A 241 -13.65 -1.32 -9.13
CA SER A 241 -12.84 -1.58 -7.92
C SER A 241 -12.13 -0.31 -7.45
N VAL A 242 -11.47 0.42 -8.36
CA VAL A 242 -10.78 1.67 -8.06
C VAL A 242 -11.75 2.76 -7.61
N SER A 243 -12.96 2.81 -8.17
CA SER A 243 -13.98 3.80 -7.76
C SER A 243 -14.47 3.62 -6.32
N ARG A 244 -14.34 2.42 -5.73
CA ARG A 244 -14.63 2.18 -4.31
C ARG A 244 -13.60 2.80 -3.37
N LEU A 245 -12.35 2.95 -3.84
CA LEU A 245 -11.36 3.75 -3.13
C LEU A 245 -11.88 5.19 -3.12
N ASP A 246 -12.03 5.75 -1.95
CA ASP A 246 -12.48 7.13 -1.82
C ASP A 246 -11.40 8.09 -2.32
N ASN A 247 -11.47 8.46 -3.60
CA ASN A 247 -10.47 9.31 -4.25
C ASN A 247 -10.38 10.72 -3.62
N ASN A 248 -11.39 11.17 -2.88
CA ASN A 248 -11.30 12.39 -2.07
C ASN A 248 -10.33 12.25 -0.88
N LEU A 249 -9.97 11.02 -0.53
CA LEU A 249 -8.96 10.77 0.51
C LEU A 249 -7.53 10.86 -0.02
N THR A 250 -7.32 10.75 -1.34
CA THR A 250 -6.00 10.75 -1.98
C THR A 250 -5.60 12.14 -2.48
N THR A 251 -5.72 13.13 -1.62
CA THR A 251 -5.47 14.54 -1.96
C THR A 251 -4.02 14.85 -2.36
N ASN A 252 -3.10 13.91 -2.16
CA ASN A 252 -1.73 13.97 -2.68
C ASN A 252 -1.55 13.16 -3.97
N GLY A 253 -2.63 12.86 -4.69
CA GLY A 253 -2.66 12.15 -5.96
C GLY A 253 -2.91 10.66 -5.86
N GLY A 254 -3.49 10.11 -6.91
CA GLY A 254 -3.73 8.68 -7.11
C GLY A 254 -3.41 8.29 -8.56
N LEU A 255 -2.86 7.11 -8.77
CA LEU A 255 -2.46 6.64 -10.10
C LEU A 255 -3.03 5.25 -10.38
N LEU A 256 -3.78 5.17 -11.47
CA LEU A 256 -4.24 3.92 -12.06
C LEU A 256 -3.53 3.72 -13.40
N ASN A 257 -2.74 2.68 -13.53
CA ASN A 257 -2.18 2.22 -14.79
C ASN A 257 -3.10 1.13 -15.38
N MET A 258 -3.48 1.33 -16.63
CA MET A 258 -4.22 0.34 -17.42
C MET A 258 -3.47 0.10 -18.72
N LYS A 259 -3.28 -1.17 -19.08
CA LYS A 259 -2.61 -1.57 -20.31
C LYS A 259 -3.60 -2.26 -21.23
N PHE A 260 -3.67 -1.79 -22.47
CA PHE A 260 -4.49 -2.38 -23.52
C PHE A 260 -3.58 -2.86 -24.64
N LEU A 261 -3.83 -4.07 -25.12
CA LEU A 261 -3.13 -4.57 -26.32
C LEU A 261 -3.69 -3.86 -27.54
N PRO A 262 -2.84 -3.37 -28.46
CA PRO A 262 -3.29 -2.67 -29.68
C PRO A 262 -4.25 -3.49 -30.54
N GLU A 263 -4.16 -4.81 -30.51
CA GLU A 263 -5.02 -5.73 -31.25
C GLU A 263 -6.50 -5.58 -30.90
N PHE A 264 -6.83 -5.18 -29.67
CA PHE A 264 -8.22 -4.90 -29.26
C PHE A 264 -8.85 -3.73 -30.04
N PHE A 265 -8.04 -2.83 -30.57
CA PHE A 265 -8.51 -1.67 -31.32
C PHE A 265 -8.46 -1.84 -32.85
N GLN A 266 -8.04 -3.03 -33.34
CA GLN A 266 -7.94 -3.30 -34.77
C GLN A 266 -9.24 -3.81 -35.39
N THR A 267 -10.20 -4.22 -34.58
CA THR A 267 -11.50 -4.70 -35.04
C THR A 267 -12.64 -4.01 -34.33
N GLN A 268 -13.81 -3.84 -35.03
CA GLN A 268 -15.00 -3.26 -34.41
C GLN A 268 -15.44 -4.07 -33.18
N THR A 269 -15.41 -5.40 -33.26
CA THR A 269 -15.73 -6.29 -32.12
C THR A 269 -14.80 -6.07 -30.92
N GLY A 270 -13.54 -5.73 -31.14
CA GLY A 270 -12.59 -5.42 -30.07
C GLY A 270 -12.87 -4.04 -29.44
N ILE A 271 -13.33 -3.08 -30.25
CA ILE A 271 -13.69 -1.73 -29.79
C ILE A 271 -14.99 -1.75 -28.96
N ASP A 272 -15.95 -2.60 -29.36
CA ASP A 272 -17.27 -2.72 -28.74
C ASP A 272 -17.26 -3.50 -27.41
N LYS A 273 -16.14 -4.17 -27.07
CA LYS A 273 -15.95 -4.88 -25.81
C LYS A 273 -15.29 -4.02 -24.74
#